data_da9e0303a2c71f9f934912ae66f178eb
#
_entry.id   da9e0303a2c71f9f934912ae66f178eb
#
_cell.length_a   1.000
_cell.length_b   1.000
_cell.length_c   1.000
_cell.angle_alpha   90.00
_cell.angle_beta   90.00
_cell.angle_gamma   90.00
#
_symmetry.space_group_name_H-M   'P 1'
#
loop_
_entity.id
_entity.type
_entity.pdbx_description
1 polymer ?
#
loop_
_entity_poly.entity_id
_entity_poly.type
_entity_poly.pdbx_seq_one_letter_code
_entity_poly.pdbx_strand_id
1 'polypeptide(L)'
;MKARSTLLIAAVCASTLTACSSGRDRGPPIQVINRVLATAPGAAQPSTIVAREIEFARAAREEGQITAAARFAAPGAKVHREGGVKDAAAALGSEKNPDISDAWGTAAVVISCDGRLAVTQGRYRDPQGIVGDYVTVWQRQRDGTFLWQYDVSGPDVPQPPPRREFEDGDIVVIAIPSIRGLVASCPDRGEAIPAPPAIPIGEEGKAEAWLSRDGTLRWRWEHREDGIKFVAADYYYNGEWVTAIEESLAPRP
;
A
#
# COMPACT_ATOMS: atom_id res chain seq x y z
N MET A 1 -51.74 18.97 -79.14
CA MET A 1 -50.93 17.78 -79.49
C MET A 1 -49.72 17.72 -78.53
N LYS A 2 -49.65 16.69 -77.80
CA LYS A 2 -48.45 15.97 -77.30
C LYS A 2 -47.22 16.78 -76.79
N ALA A 3 -46.98 16.78 -75.48
CA ALA A 3 -45.66 16.50 -74.97
C ALA A 3 -45.79 15.90 -73.59
N ARG A 4 -45.41 14.70 -73.52
CA ARG A 4 -45.39 13.84 -72.36
C ARG A 4 -44.05 13.93 -71.63
N SER A 5 -44.10 13.83 -70.28
CA SER A 5 -43.19 13.06 -69.43
C SER A 5 -41.70 13.38 -69.46
N THR A 6 -41.24 13.99 -68.43
CA THR A 6 -40.01 13.54 -67.71
C THR A 6 -39.92 14.23 -66.33
N LEU A 7 -40.58 13.62 -65.36
CA LEU A 7 -40.48 14.05 -63.95
C LEU A 7 -40.64 12.80 -63.09
N LEU A 8 -39.61 12.00 -63.08
CA LEU A 8 -39.51 10.82 -62.18
C LEU A 8 -38.09 10.28 -62.29
N ILE A 9 -37.15 10.86 -61.55
CA ILE A 9 -35.89 10.25 -61.07
C ILE A 9 -35.18 11.33 -60.28
N ALA A 10 -35.65 11.62 -59.07
CA ALA A 10 -34.87 12.39 -58.07
C ALA A 10 -35.39 12.20 -56.63
N ALA A 11 -35.81 10.99 -56.29
CA ALA A 11 -36.36 10.73 -54.97
C ALA A 11 -35.93 9.37 -54.38
N VAL A 12 -34.70 8.91 -54.60
CA VAL A 12 -34.24 7.62 -54.05
C VAL A 12 -32.83 7.68 -53.44
N CYS A 13 -32.21 8.82 -53.23
CA CYS A 13 -30.87 8.89 -52.64
C CYS A 13 -30.77 9.56 -51.26
N ALA A 14 -31.86 9.64 -50.47
CA ALA A 14 -31.83 10.32 -49.16
C ALA A 14 -32.15 9.40 -47.96
N SER A 15 -31.98 8.09 -48.05
CA SER A 15 -32.37 7.17 -46.95
C SER A 15 -31.32 6.14 -46.54
N THR A 16 -30.02 6.41 -46.68
CA THR A 16 -28.99 5.48 -46.18
C THR A 16 -27.90 6.12 -45.33
N LEU A 17 -28.21 7.13 -44.51
CA LEU A 17 -27.25 7.71 -43.55
C LEU A 17 -27.72 7.63 -42.09
N THR A 18 -28.55 6.66 -41.74
CA THR A 18 -28.94 6.45 -40.32
C THR A 18 -28.66 5.03 -39.88
N ALA A 19 -27.42 4.59 -39.93
CA ALA A 19 -27.03 3.34 -39.27
C ALA A 19 -25.55 3.31 -38.98
N CYS A 20 -25.05 4.19 -38.12
CA CYS A 20 -23.82 3.97 -37.32
C CYS A 20 -23.84 4.84 -36.08
N SER A 21 -24.90 4.80 -35.28
CA SER A 21 -24.76 5.04 -33.86
C SER A 21 -24.38 3.71 -33.21
N SER A 22 -23.12 3.32 -33.33
CA SER A 22 -22.55 2.30 -32.48
C SER A 22 -22.78 2.77 -31.05
N GLY A 23 -23.76 2.16 -30.37
CA GLY A 23 -23.91 2.26 -28.94
C GLY A 23 -22.55 1.89 -28.35
N ARG A 24 -21.82 2.88 -27.87
CA ARG A 24 -20.70 2.61 -27.00
C ARG A 24 -21.31 1.85 -25.83
N ASP A 25 -21.07 0.55 -25.76
CA ASP A 25 -21.28 -0.21 -24.55
C ASP A 25 -20.54 0.54 -23.45
N ARG A 26 -21.29 1.33 -22.69
CA ARG A 26 -20.78 1.91 -21.47
C ARG A 26 -20.58 0.72 -20.57
N GLY A 27 -19.34 0.31 -20.39
CA GLY A 27 -18.99 -0.70 -19.38
C GLY A 27 -19.66 -0.37 -18.04
N PRO A 28 -19.76 -1.33 -17.15
CA PRO A 28 -20.43 -1.12 -15.86
C PRO A 28 -19.84 0.10 -15.16
N PRO A 29 -20.67 0.88 -14.42
CA PRO A 29 -20.19 2.04 -13.67
C PRO A 29 -19.02 1.66 -12.78
N ILE A 30 -18.03 2.54 -12.66
CA ILE A 30 -16.80 2.30 -11.87
C ILE A 30 -17.12 1.83 -10.43
N GLN A 31 -18.23 2.30 -9.85
CA GLN A 31 -18.68 1.88 -8.52
C GLN A 31 -19.09 0.40 -8.47
N VAL A 32 -19.66 -0.12 -9.57
CA VAL A 32 -20.01 -1.54 -9.69
C VAL A 32 -18.74 -2.37 -9.85
N ILE A 33 -17.81 -1.92 -10.69
CA ILE A 33 -16.49 -2.55 -10.86
C ILE A 33 -15.76 -2.60 -9.52
N ASN A 34 -15.67 -1.47 -8.81
CA ASN A 34 -15.00 -1.39 -7.52
C ASN A 34 -15.67 -2.28 -6.46
N ARG A 35 -17.01 -2.37 -6.47
CA ARG A 35 -17.73 -3.25 -5.55
C ARG A 35 -17.45 -4.73 -5.85
N VAL A 36 -17.49 -5.13 -7.10
CA VAL A 36 -17.19 -6.52 -7.51
C VAL A 36 -15.74 -6.87 -7.19
N LEU A 37 -14.79 -5.99 -7.51
CA LEU A 37 -13.39 -6.16 -7.17
C LEU A 37 -13.14 -6.21 -5.65
N ALA A 38 -13.92 -5.46 -4.87
CA ALA A 38 -13.78 -5.45 -3.41
C ALA A 38 -14.33 -6.71 -2.73
N THR A 39 -15.15 -7.51 -3.41
CA THR A 39 -15.83 -8.69 -2.84
C THR A 39 -15.47 -10.00 -3.53
N ALA A 40 -14.79 -9.93 -4.68
CA ALA A 40 -14.36 -11.13 -5.40
C ALA A 40 -13.21 -11.84 -4.66
N PRO A 41 -13.16 -13.18 -4.67
CA PRO A 41 -11.95 -13.91 -4.31
C PRO A 41 -10.79 -13.42 -5.17
N GLY A 42 -9.65 -13.07 -4.56
CA GLY A 42 -8.53 -12.43 -5.26
C GLY A 42 -8.67 -10.90 -5.41
N ALA A 43 -9.55 -10.25 -4.64
CA ALA A 43 -9.74 -8.80 -4.60
C ALA A 43 -8.54 -8.02 -4.01
N ALA A 44 -7.50 -8.69 -3.59
CA ALA A 44 -6.27 -8.11 -3.08
C ALA A 44 -5.57 -7.29 -4.17
N GLN A 45 -5.50 -5.97 -3.98
CA GLN A 45 -4.88 -5.05 -4.93
C GLN A 45 -3.81 -4.22 -4.22
N PRO A 46 -2.52 -4.55 -4.37
CA PRO A 46 -1.42 -3.77 -3.79
C PRO A 46 -1.47 -2.28 -4.14
N SER A 47 -1.93 -1.95 -5.35
CA SER A 47 -2.08 -0.55 -5.81
C SER A 47 -3.02 0.29 -4.94
N THR A 48 -4.03 -0.32 -4.32
CA THR A 48 -4.93 0.38 -3.38
C THR A 48 -4.17 0.83 -2.13
N ILE A 49 -3.25 0.01 -1.65
CA ILE A 49 -2.41 0.35 -0.49
C ILE A 49 -1.40 1.43 -0.87
N VAL A 50 -0.79 1.34 -2.05
CA VAL A 50 0.10 2.38 -2.57
C VAL A 50 -0.62 3.73 -2.68
N ALA A 51 -1.85 3.75 -3.19
CA ALA A 51 -2.67 4.96 -3.25
C ALA A 51 -2.95 5.53 -1.85
N ARG A 52 -3.19 4.66 -0.86
CA ARG A 52 -3.41 5.06 0.54
C ARG A 52 -2.15 5.64 1.18
N GLU A 53 -0.98 5.07 0.91
CA GLU A 53 0.32 5.61 1.32
C GLU A 53 0.58 7.00 0.73
N ILE A 54 0.28 7.19 -0.55
CA ILE A 54 0.42 8.50 -1.21
C ILE A 54 -0.53 9.53 -0.59
N GLU A 55 -1.77 9.14 -0.27
CA GLU A 55 -2.74 10.00 0.40
C GLU A 55 -2.24 10.38 1.80
N PHE A 56 -1.70 9.43 2.56
CA PHE A 56 -1.12 9.66 3.88
C PHE A 56 0.07 10.62 3.79
N ALA A 57 1.01 10.39 2.87
CA ALA A 57 2.17 11.26 2.67
C ALA A 57 1.76 12.69 2.25
N ARG A 58 0.69 12.83 1.46
CA ARG A 58 0.12 14.14 1.12
C ARG A 58 -0.45 14.84 2.35
N ALA A 59 -1.28 14.13 3.11
CA ALA A 59 -1.89 14.67 4.33
C ALA A 59 -0.82 15.13 5.34
N ALA A 60 0.26 14.38 5.49
CA ALA A 60 1.37 14.74 6.38
C ALA A 60 2.00 16.09 5.98
N ARG A 61 2.13 16.35 4.68
CA ARG A 61 2.64 17.64 4.18
C ARG A 61 1.66 18.79 4.31
N GLU A 62 0.37 18.52 4.17
CA GLU A 62 -0.69 19.55 4.14
C GLU A 62 -1.24 19.87 5.53
N GLU A 63 -1.38 18.88 6.40
CA GLU A 63 -2.04 18.99 7.71
C GLU A 63 -1.04 18.85 8.87
N GLY A 64 0.18 18.40 8.60
CA GLY A 64 1.21 18.04 9.58
C GLY A 64 1.31 16.53 9.84
N GLN A 65 2.53 16.08 10.06
CA GLN A 65 2.87 14.65 10.14
C GLN A 65 2.13 13.91 11.28
N ILE A 66 2.11 14.50 12.46
CA ILE A 66 1.45 13.87 13.63
C ILE A 66 -0.07 13.88 13.48
N THR A 67 -0.63 14.99 12.97
CA THR A 67 -2.07 15.11 12.68
C THR A 67 -2.51 14.05 11.66
N ALA A 68 -1.77 13.90 10.57
CA ALA A 68 -2.05 12.90 9.56
C ALA A 68 -1.88 11.48 10.13
N ALA A 69 -0.81 11.21 10.89
CA ALA A 69 -0.59 9.91 11.51
C ALA A 69 -1.77 9.52 12.41
N ALA A 70 -2.25 10.42 13.25
CA ALA A 70 -3.42 10.17 14.10
C ALA A 70 -4.70 9.92 13.29
N ARG A 71 -4.92 10.65 12.19
CA ARG A 71 -6.10 10.51 11.32
C ARG A 71 -6.12 9.18 10.55
N PHE A 72 -4.96 8.67 10.17
CA PHE A 72 -4.83 7.42 9.43
C PHE A 72 -4.68 6.19 10.33
N ALA A 73 -4.57 6.37 11.65
CA ALA A 73 -4.46 5.30 12.63
C ALA A 73 -5.79 4.56 12.82
N ALA A 74 -5.73 3.24 12.90
CA ALA A 74 -6.85 2.43 13.35
C ALA A 74 -7.04 2.57 14.87
N PRO A 75 -8.25 2.36 15.40
CA PRO A 75 -8.45 2.24 16.85
C PRO A 75 -7.53 1.16 17.44
N GLY A 76 -6.77 1.50 18.47
CA GLY A 76 -5.80 0.60 19.09
C GLY A 76 -4.51 0.37 18.31
N ALA A 77 -4.24 1.20 17.30
CA ALA A 77 -2.99 1.18 16.55
C ALA A 77 -1.76 1.33 17.49
N LYS A 78 -0.64 0.79 17.05
CA LYS A 78 0.62 0.79 17.79
C LYS A 78 1.72 1.47 17.00
N VAL A 79 2.56 2.23 17.69
CA VAL A 79 3.82 2.76 17.16
C VAL A 79 4.99 2.09 17.89
N HIS A 80 6.00 1.66 17.13
CA HIS A 80 7.20 1.05 17.69
C HIS A 80 8.33 2.08 17.70
N ARG A 81 8.67 2.54 18.89
CA ARG A 81 9.70 3.55 19.17
C ARG A 81 10.91 2.93 19.89
N GLU A 82 11.92 3.72 20.19
CA GLU A 82 13.12 3.27 20.92
C GLU A 82 12.80 2.62 22.27
N GLY A 83 11.76 3.05 22.95
CA GLY A 83 11.29 2.48 24.22
C GLY A 83 10.28 1.34 24.07
N GLY A 84 10.23 0.67 22.91
CA GLY A 84 9.31 -0.42 22.62
C GLY A 84 8.01 0.02 21.95
N VAL A 85 7.05 -0.88 21.90
CA VAL A 85 5.74 -0.65 21.26
C VAL A 85 4.81 0.09 22.23
N LYS A 86 4.16 1.16 21.72
CA LYS A 86 3.26 2.02 22.49
C LYS A 86 1.92 2.16 21.77
N ASP A 87 0.88 2.49 22.51
CA ASP A 87 -0.39 2.90 21.94
C ASP A 87 -0.23 4.17 21.10
N ALA A 88 -0.71 4.14 19.85
CA ALA A 88 -0.50 5.23 18.91
C ALA A 88 -1.25 6.51 19.33
N ALA A 89 -2.47 6.38 19.86
CA ALA A 89 -3.25 7.55 20.27
C ALA A 89 -2.56 8.28 21.44
N ALA A 90 -2.01 7.53 22.41
CA ALA A 90 -1.29 8.11 23.53
C ALA A 90 0.05 8.73 23.11
N ALA A 91 0.81 8.05 22.24
CA ALA A 91 2.09 8.54 21.76
C ALA A 91 1.92 9.81 20.90
N LEU A 92 1.08 9.74 19.86
CA LEU A 92 0.85 10.85 18.93
C LEU A 92 0.14 12.05 19.59
N GLY A 93 -0.74 11.78 20.58
CA GLY A 93 -1.44 12.84 21.31
C GLY A 93 -0.52 13.74 22.14
N SER A 94 0.68 13.29 22.46
CA SER A 94 1.71 14.06 23.20
C SER A 94 2.73 14.75 22.29
N GLU A 95 2.75 14.42 21.00
CA GLU A 95 3.71 14.95 20.03
C GLU A 95 3.14 16.18 19.30
N LYS A 96 4.03 17.07 18.87
CA LYS A 96 3.69 18.22 18.02
C LYS A 96 4.11 17.93 16.58
N ASN A 97 3.38 18.50 15.63
CA ASN A 97 3.83 18.46 14.24
C ASN A 97 5.21 19.12 14.11
N PRO A 98 6.14 18.48 13.41
CA PRO A 98 7.36 19.14 12.97
C PRO A 98 7.00 20.24 11.95
N ASP A 99 7.86 21.25 11.80
CA ASP A 99 7.66 22.33 10.82
C ASP A 99 7.66 21.79 9.38
N ILE A 100 8.44 20.75 9.12
CA ILE A 100 8.52 20.07 7.83
C ILE A 100 8.35 18.56 8.09
N SER A 101 7.42 17.94 7.38
CA SER A 101 7.20 16.49 7.47
C SER A 101 8.32 15.70 6.78
N ASP A 102 8.54 14.48 7.25
CA ASP A 102 9.36 13.52 6.54
C ASP A 102 8.80 13.29 5.13
N ALA A 103 9.68 12.98 4.19
CA ALA A 103 9.31 12.50 2.87
C ALA A 103 9.52 11.00 2.81
N TRP A 104 8.50 10.24 2.42
CA TRP A 104 8.61 8.79 2.30
C TRP A 104 7.97 8.25 1.03
N GLY A 105 8.37 7.05 0.65
CA GLY A 105 7.83 6.33 -0.49
C GLY A 105 7.91 4.83 -0.31
N THR A 106 6.86 4.15 -0.75
CA THR A 106 6.70 2.70 -0.67
C THR A 106 7.59 2.01 -1.70
N ALA A 107 8.30 0.97 -1.29
CA ALA A 107 9.10 0.09 -2.16
C ALA A 107 8.47 -1.29 -2.36
N ALA A 108 7.79 -1.80 -1.34
CA ALA A 108 7.11 -3.09 -1.40
C ALA A 108 5.77 -3.05 -0.67
N VAL A 109 4.82 -3.83 -1.17
CA VAL A 109 3.52 -4.10 -0.55
C VAL A 109 3.28 -5.60 -0.61
N VAL A 110 2.94 -6.22 0.51
CA VAL A 110 2.38 -7.57 0.55
C VAL A 110 0.97 -7.50 1.13
N ILE A 111 0.02 -8.20 0.52
CA ILE A 111 -1.39 -8.16 0.92
C ILE A 111 -1.96 -9.57 1.03
N SER A 112 -2.81 -9.82 2.04
CA SER A 112 -3.53 -11.08 2.23
C SER A 112 -4.46 -11.37 1.04
N CYS A 113 -4.77 -12.65 0.81
CA CYS A 113 -5.64 -13.08 -0.28
C CYS A 113 -7.00 -12.39 -0.24
N ASP A 114 -7.60 -12.22 0.96
CA ASP A 114 -8.89 -11.55 1.13
C ASP A 114 -8.80 -10.02 0.99
N GLY A 115 -7.58 -9.46 0.80
CA GLY A 115 -7.35 -8.04 0.65
C GLY A 115 -7.64 -7.20 1.90
N ARG A 116 -7.60 -7.79 3.10
CA ARG A 116 -7.97 -7.09 4.34
C ARG A 116 -6.79 -6.66 5.20
N LEU A 117 -5.66 -7.33 5.07
CA LEU A 117 -4.42 -7.03 5.77
C LEU A 117 -3.32 -6.81 4.75
N ALA A 118 -2.57 -5.74 4.90
CA ALA A 118 -1.40 -5.48 4.07
C ALA A 118 -0.24 -4.97 4.92
N VAL A 119 0.97 -5.22 4.44
CA VAL A 119 2.21 -4.68 5.02
C VAL A 119 2.95 -3.95 3.91
N THR A 120 3.34 -2.72 4.19
CA THR A 120 4.17 -1.90 3.32
C THR A 120 5.56 -1.75 3.92
N GLN A 121 6.55 -1.71 3.05
CA GLN A 121 7.93 -1.35 3.38
C GLN A 121 8.38 -0.28 2.40
N GLY A 122 9.15 0.68 2.89
CA GLY A 122 9.67 1.75 2.06
C GLY A 122 10.78 2.54 2.72
N ARG A 123 11.16 3.59 2.05
CA ARG A 123 12.25 4.49 2.49
C ARG A 123 11.67 5.83 2.92
N TYR A 124 12.25 6.42 3.95
CA TYR A 124 11.98 7.81 4.33
C TYR A 124 13.25 8.66 4.31
N ARG A 125 13.03 9.96 4.25
CA ARG A 125 14.03 11.00 4.49
C ARG A 125 13.43 12.07 5.37
N ASP A 126 14.10 12.38 6.48
CA ASP A 126 13.71 13.48 7.33
C ASP A 126 14.23 14.84 6.81
N PRO A 127 13.78 15.97 7.38
CA PRO A 127 14.22 17.30 6.97
C PRO A 127 15.71 17.56 7.20
N GLN A 128 16.38 16.81 8.07
CA GLN A 128 17.81 16.89 8.34
C GLN A 128 18.63 16.09 7.33
N GLY A 129 17.96 15.36 6.43
CA GLY A 129 18.57 14.54 5.39
C GLY A 129 18.89 13.11 5.82
N ILE A 130 18.56 12.73 7.05
CA ILE A 130 18.66 11.34 7.53
C ILE A 130 17.72 10.47 6.72
N VAL A 131 18.24 9.39 6.19
CA VAL A 131 17.43 8.39 5.47
C VAL A 131 17.33 7.10 6.28
N GLY A 132 16.27 6.35 6.04
CA GLY A 132 16.04 5.09 6.71
C GLY A 132 14.89 4.32 6.08
N ASP A 133 14.56 3.19 6.71
CA ASP A 133 13.45 2.34 6.31
C ASP A 133 12.26 2.49 7.26
N TYR A 134 11.06 2.19 6.73
CA TYR A 134 9.85 2.08 7.52
C TYR A 134 9.05 0.86 7.11
N VAL A 135 8.24 0.36 8.05
CA VAL A 135 7.24 -0.67 7.79
C VAL A 135 5.93 -0.25 8.44
N THR A 136 4.86 -0.30 7.67
CA THR A 136 3.50 0.01 8.14
C THR A 136 2.57 -1.15 7.86
N VAL A 137 1.77 -1.54 8.83
CA VAL A 137 0.73 -2.57 8.70
C VAL A 137 -0.62 -1.90 8.54
N TRP A 138 -1.34 -2.25 7.47
CA TRP A 138 -2.63 -1.67 7.09
C TRP A 138 -3.76 -2.67 7.24
N GLN A 139 -4.85 -2.23 7.84
CA GLN A 139 -6.05 -3.04 8.01
C GLN A 139 -7.25 -2.39 7.33
N ARG A 140 -7.96 -3.16 6.50
CA ARG A 140 -9.19 -2.72 5.87
C ARG A 140 -10.32 -2.64 6.87
N GLN A 141 -10.94 -1.48 6.97
CA GLN A 141 -12.07 -1.21 7.83
C GLN A 141 -13.38 -1.69 7.19
N ARG A 142 -14.49 -1.65 7.96
CA ARG A 142 -15.82 -2.09 7.48
C ARG A 142 -16.35 -1.26 6.32
N ASP A 143 -15.99 0.02 6.25
CA ASP A 143 -16.33 0.95 5.16
C ASP A 143 -15.45 0.78 3.92
N GLY A 144 -14.44 -0.11 3.97
CA GLY A 144 -13.52 -0.39 2.89
C GLY A 144 -12.26 0.46 2.89
N THR A 145 -12.15 1.47 3.76
CA THR A 145 -10.92 2.26 3.91
C THR A 145 -9.82 1.45 4.58
N PHE A 146 -8.55 1.82 4.34
CA PHE A 146 -7.42 1.26 5.07
C PHE A 146 -6.95 2.24 6.11
N LEU A 147 -6.78 1.76 7.34
CA LEU A 147 -6.14 2.46 8.43
C LEU A 147 -4.94 1.64 8.90
N TRP A 148 -3.86 2.33 9.28
CA TRP A 148 -2.69 1.63 9.79
C TRP A 148 -2.92 1.19 11.25
N GLN A 149 -2.44 -0.01 11.57
CA GLN A 149 -2.54 -0.57 12.92
C GLN A 149 -1.18 -0.75 13.60
N TYR A 150 -0.10 -0.68 12.85
CA TYR A 150 1.26 -0.72 13.37
C TYR A 150 2.17 0.07 12.45
N ASP A 151 3.08 0.84 13.04
CA ASP A 151 4.05 1.64 12.32
C ASP A 151 5.39 1.63 13.03
N VAL A 152 6.46 1.46 12.26
CA VAL A 152 7.83 1.43 12.74
C VAL A 152 8.77 2.02 11.70
N SER A 153 9.75 2.78 12.15
CA SER A 153 10.82 3.30 11.29
C SER A 153 12.15 3.34 12.04
N GLY A 154 13.24 3.35 11.28
CA GLY A 154 14.58 3.51 11.83
C GLY A 154 15.54 4.03 10.79
N PRO A 155 16.59 4.79 11.22
CA PRO A 155 17.60 5.30 10.31
C PRO A 155 18.51 4.20 9.79
N ASP A 156 19.11 4.43 8.63
CA ASP A 156 20.23 3.61 8.18
C ASP A 156 21.43 3.79 9.10
N VAL A 157 22.10 2.70 9.40
CA VAL A 157 23.37 2.73 10.19
C VAL A 157 24.39 1.84 9.50
N PRO A 158 25.46 2.41 8.92
CA PRO A 158 25.76 3.85 8.78
C PRO A 158 24.84 4.55 7.74
N GLN A 159 24.73 5.86 7.84
CA GLN A 159 24.04 6.65 6.81
C GLN A 159 24.77 6.53 5.47
N PRO A 160 24.04 6.46 4.34
CA PRO A 160 24.65 6.45 3.02
C PRO A 160 25.42 7.75 2.76
N PRO A 161 26.46 7.70 1.92
CA PRO A 161 27.18 8.91 1.55
C PRO A 161 26.26 9.93 0.89
N PRO A 162 26.55 11.25 1.01
CA PRO A 162 25.81 12.29 0.31
C PRO A 162 25.68 11.97 -1.18
N ARG A 163 24.55 12.35 -1.77
CA ARG A 163 24.41 12.23 -3.24
C ARG A 163 25.52 13.03 -3.91
N ARG A 164 26.15 12.39 -4.91
CA ARG A 164 27.11 13.08 -5.77
C ARG A 164 26.40 14.25 -6.45
N GLU A 165 26.99 15.43 -6.38
CA GLU A 165 26.58 16.55 -7.23
C GLU A 165 27.03 16.22 -8.67
N PHE A 166 26.15 16.47 -9.62
CA PHE A 166 26.42 16.27 -11.03
C PHE A 166 27.01 17.56 -11.61
N GLU A 167 28.01 17.42 -12.44
CA GLU A 167 28.59 18.54 -13.17
C GLU A 167 27.82 18.81 -14.47
N ASP A 168 27.91 20.04 -15.00
CA ASP A 168 27.30 20.40 -16.28
C ASP A 168 27.88 19.50 -17.41
N GLY A 169 27.00 18.74 -18.05
CA GLY A 169 27.34 17.76 -19.08
C GLY A 169 27.32 16.30 -18.64
N ASP A 170 27.11 16.00 -17.36
CA ASP A 170 26.94 14.64 -16.90
C ASP A 170 25.62 14.03 -17.44
N ILE A 171 25.70 12.80 -17.93
CA ILE A 171 24.51 12.03 -18.31
C ILE A 171 23.94 11.38 -17.04
N VAL A 172 22.85 11.90 -16.53
CA VAL A 172 22.17 11.35 -15.36
C VAL A 172 21.13 10.32 -15.79
N VAL A 173 21.37 9.05 -15.50
CA VAL A 173 20.38 7.99 -15.67
C VAL A 173 19.59 7.88 -14.37
N ILE A 174 18.33 8.32 -14.36
CA ILE A 174 17.43 8.17 -13.22
C ILE A 174 16.68 6.85 -13.37
N ALA A 175 17.00 5.88 -12.52
CA ALA A 175 16.17 4.70 -12.37
C ALA A 175 14.87 5.11 -11.63
N ILE A 176 13.72 4.90 -12.25
CA ILE A 176 12.42 5.04 -11.56
C ILE A 176 12.26 3.79 -10.68
N PRO A 177 12.22 3.93 -9.35
CA PRO A 177 12.00 2.78 -8.48
C PRO A 177 10.63 2.18 -8.76
N SER A 178 10.58 0.89 -9.06
CA SER A 178 9.33 0.15 -9.18
C SER A 178 8.86 -0.31 -7.80
N ILE A 179 7.55 -0.20 -7.54
CA ILE A 179 6.96 -0.75 -6.31
C ILE A 179 6.67 -2.23 -6.54
N ARG A 180 7.18 -3.08 -5.66
CA ARG A 180 6.94 -4.51 -5.68
C ARG A 180 5.61 -4.82 -5.00
N GLY A 181 4.60 -5.25 -5.76
CA GLY A 181 3.30 -5.69 -5.24
C GLY A 181 3.26 -7.22 -5.14
N LEU A 182 3.03 -7.74 -3.94
CA LEU A 182 2.93 -9.17 -3.65
C LEU A 182 1.52 -9.47 -3.11
N VAL A 183 0.93 -10.56 -3.60
CA VAL A 183 -0.40 -11.01 -3.18
C VAL A 183 -0.30 -12.44 -2.71
N ALA A 184 -0.82 -12.71 -1.51
CA ALA A 184 -0.90 -14.07 -1.00
C ALA A 184 -1.81 -14.93 -1.89
N SER A 185 -1.42 -16.18 -2.13
CA SER A 185 -2.25 -17.14 -2.86
C SER A 185 -3.54 -17.43 -2.10
N CYS A 186 -4.64 -17.41 -2.82
CA CYS A 186 -5.93 -17.82 -2.28
C CYS A 186 -6.01 -19.34 -2.33
N PRO A 187 -6.30 -20.01 -1.20
CA PRO A 187 -6.52 -21.45 -1.22
C PRO A 187 -7.78 -21.81 -2.01
N ASP A 188 -7.79 -22.94 -2.63
CA ASP A 188 -8.98 -23.49 -3.26
C ASP A 188 -10.05 -23.79 -2.22
N ARG A 189 -11.32 -23.88 -2.67
CA ARG A 189 -12.45 -24.10 -1.75
C ARG A 189 -12.28 -25.43 -1.00
N GLY A 190 -12.05 -25.34 0.31
CA GLY A 190 -11.85 -26.50 1.19
C GLY A 190 -10.40 -26.93 1.33
N GLU A 191 -9.48 -26.26 0.68
CA GLU A 191 -8.05 -26.44 0.91
C GLU A 191 -7.64 -25.78 2.23
N ALA A 192 -6.91 -26.53 3.06
CA ALA A 192 -6.37 -26.01 4.31
C ALA A 192 -5.00 -25.37 4.05
N ILE A 193 -4.83 -24.11 4.48
CA ILE A 193 -3.51 -23.47 4.48
C ILE A 193 -2.68 -24.13 5.58
N PRO A 194 -1.45 -24.60 5.29
CA PRO A 194 -0.55 -25.09 6.33
C PRO A 194 -0.25 -24.00 7.34
N ALA A 195 -0.11 -24.35 8.61
CA ALA A 195 0.28 -23.38 9.63
C ALA A 195 1.60 -22.72 9.23
N PRO A 196 1.75 -21.39 9.47
CA PRO A 196 3.00 -20.71 9.21
C PRO A 196 4.12 -21.34 10.07
N PRO A 197 5.38 -21.34 9.60
CA PRO A 197 6.51 -21.86 10.34
C PRO A 197 6.54 -21.31 11.77
N ALA A 198 6.85 -22.17 12.75
CA ALA A 198 7.03 -21.73 14.12
C ALA A 198 8.18 -20.70 14.18
N ILE A 199 7.94 -19.60 14.88
CA ILE A 199 8.95 -18.59 15.17
C ILE A 199 9.18 -18.57 16.67
N PRO A 200 10.44 -18.41 17.14
CA PRO A 200 10.67 -18.09 18.53
C PRO A 200 10.00 -16.73 18.78
N ILE A 201 8.95 -16.71 19.58
CA ILE A 201 8.39 -15.47 20.10
C ILE A 201 9.24 -15.10 21.29
N GLY A 202 9.83 -13.89 21.27
CA GLY A 202 10.63 -13.38 22.36
C GLY A 202 9.84 -13.20 23.66
N GLU A 203 10.42 -12.56 24.63
CA GLU A 203 9.77 -12.22 25.92
C GLU A 203 8.41 -11.56 25.71
N GLU A 204 7.45 -11.89 26.56
CA GLU A 204 6.12 -11.29 26.57
C GLU A 204 6.20 -9.75 26.62
N GLY A 205 5.51 -9.08 25.72
CA GLY A 205 5.55 -7.62 25.58
C GLY A 205 6.74 -7.07 24.78
N LYS A 206 7.71 -7.94 24.39
CA LYS A 206 8.82 -7.56 23.49
C LYS A 206 8.71 -8.15 22.09
N ALA A 207 7.78 -9.06 21.87
CA ALA A 207 7.51 -9.63 20.55
C ALA A 207 6.04 -10.08 20.43
N GLU A 208 5.49 -9.94 19.24
CA GLU A 208 4.14 -10.42 18.92
C GLU A 208 4.05 -10.80 17.45
N ALA A 209 3.10 -11.68 17.13
CA ALA A 209 2.80 -12.07 15.77
C ALA A 209 1.28 -12.13 15.55
N TRP A 210 0.84 -11.71 14.37
CA TRP A 210 -0.57 -11.76 13.95
C TRP A 210 -0.71 -12.41 12.60
N LEU A 211 -1.80 -13.14 12.45
CA LEU A 211 -2.22 -13.76 11.21
C LEU A 211 -3.43 -13.02 10.64
N SER A 212 -3.45 -12.82 9.33
CA SER A 212 -4.64 -12.31 8.63
C SER A 212 -5.86 -13.22 8.89
N ARG A 213 -7.05 -12.66 8.76
CA ARG A 213 -8.29 -13.40 9.03
C ARG A 213 -8.46 -14.64 8.14
N ASP A 214 -7.98 -14.56 6.90
CA ASP A 214 -7.98 -15.65 5.92
C ASP A 214 -6.79 -16.61 6.08
N GLY A 215 -5.88 -16.33 7.02
CA GLY A 215 -4.74 -17.18 7.30
C GLY A 215 -3.61 -17.14 6.27
N THR A 216 -3.59 -16.18 5.32
CA THR A 216 -2.65 -16.15 4.20
C THR A 216 -1.48 -15.20 4.35
N LEU A 217 -1.53 -14.28 5.33
CA LEU A 217 -0.48 -13.31 5.63
C LEU A 217 -0.26 -13.25 7.12
N ARG A 218 0.98 -13.42 7.56
CA ARG A 218 1.44 -13.23 8.93
C ARG A 218 2.38 -12.05 8.98
N TRP A 219 2.24 -11.20 9.98
CA TRP A 219 3.26 -10.22 10.32
C TRP A 219 3.64 -10.34 11.79
N ARG A 220 4.87 -9.95 12.13
CA ARG A 220 5.44 -10.06 13.46
C ARG A 220 6.44 -8.95 13.72
N TRP A 221 6.60 -8.60 14.98
CA TRP A 221 7.62 -7.65 15.43
C TRP A 221 8.33 -8.17 16.69
N GLU A 222 9.51 -7.65 16.91
CA GLU A 222 10.32 -7.88 18.09
C GLU A 222 11.07 -6.60 18.44
N HIS A 223 11.08 -6.22 19.72
CA HIS A 223 11.94 -5.18 20.26
C HIS A 223 13.11 -5.83 20.96
N ARG A 224 14.31 -5.78 20.35
CA ARG A 224 15.51 -6.45 20.83
C ARG A 224 16.20 -5.61 21.89
N GLU A 225 17.05 -6.27 22.72
CA GLU A 225 17.76 -5.63 23.83
C GLU A 225 18.73 -4.52 23.40
N ASP A 226 19.28 -4.63 22.18
CA ASP A 226 20.13 -3.61 21.56
C ASP A 226 19.33 -2.41 20.99
N GLY A 227 18.02 -2.37 21.20
CA GLY A 227 17.12 -1.34 20.70
C GLY A 227 16.72 -1.52 19.23
N ILE A 228 17.18 -2.59 18.58
CA ILE A 228 16.75 -2.93 17.22
C ILE A 228 15.25 -3.28 17.22
N LYS A 229 14.53 -2.66 16.31
CA LYS A 229 13.11 -2.90 16.06
C LYS A 229 13.00 -3.85 14.85
N PHE A 230 12.83 -5.14 15.12
CA PHE A 230 12.66 -6.13 14.08
C PHE A 230 11.20 -6.22 13.65
N VAL A 231 10.95 -6.35 12.36
CA VAL A 231 9.62 -6.58 11.80
C VAL A 231 9.72 -7.45 10.55
N ALA A 232 8.80 -8.40 10.41
CA ALA A 232 8.73 -9.25 9.23
C ALA A 232 7.28 -9.53 8.81
N ALA A 233 7.09 -9.78 7.52
CA ALA A 233 5.83 -10.24 6.95
C ALA A 233 6.07 -11.48 6.08
N ASP A 234 5.38 -12.56 6.42
CA ASP A 234 5.40 -13.82 5.70
C ASP A 234 4.03 -14.03 5.04
N TYR A 235 4.01 -14.48 3.79
CA TYR A 235 2.78 -14.72 3.07
C TYR A 235 2.77 -16.12 2.43
N TYR A 236 1.57 -16.68 2.33
CA TYR A 236 1.36 -17.97 1.66
C TYR A 236 1.38 -17.75 0.15
N TYR A 237 2.30 -18.42 -0.54
CA TYR A 237 2.46 -18.27 -1.99
C TYR A 237 2.80 -19.62 -2.63
N ASN A 238 1.96 -20.05 -3.58
CA ASN A 238 2.14 -21.30 -4.33
C ASN A 238 2.39 -22.55 -3.44
N GLY A 239 1.66 -22.67 -2.34
CA GLY A 239 1.78 -23.83 -1.46
C GLY A 239 2.79 -23.70 -0.32
N GLU A 240 3.53 -22.62 -0.25
CA GLU A 240 4.59 -22.40 0.73
C GLU A 240 4.49 -21.03 1.44
N TRP A 241 5.05 -20.95 2.64
CA TRP A 241 5.22 -19.68 3.33
C TRP A 241 6.54 -19.02 2.90
N VAL A 242 6.47 -17.78 2.46
CA VAL A 242 7.60 -16.98 1.96
C VAL A 242 7.67 -15.67 2.74
N THR A 243 8.86 -15.29 3.18
CA THR A 243 9.11 -13.98 3.77
C THR A 243 9.14 -12.92 2.67
N ALA A 244 8.21 -11.98 2.71
CA ALA A 244 8.07 -10.89 1.76
C ALA A 244 8.84 -9.64 2.18
N ILE A 245 8.81 -9.35 3.49
CA ILE A 245 9.42 -8.18 4.12
C ILE A 245 10.12 -8.68 5.39
N GLU A 246 11.35 -8.24 5.58
CA GLU A 246 12.12 -8.46 6.81
C GLU A 246 13.04 -7.27 7.02
N GLU A 247 12.86 -6.55 8.12
CA GLU A 247 13.62 -5.36 8.45
C GLU A 247 14.13 -5.40 9.90
N SER A 248 15.36 -4.94 10.08
CA SER A 248 16.01 -4.72 11.36
C SER A 248 16.35 -3.24 11.49
N LEU A 249 15.45 -2.49 12.06
CA LEU A 249 15.49 -1.04 12.09
C LEU A 249 16.24 -0.53 13.31
N ALA A 250 17.28 0.24 13.09
CA ALA A 250 18.10 0.80 14.16
C ALA A 250 17.32 1.80 15.04
N PRO A 251 17.69 1.96 16.30
CA PRO A 251 17.23 3.09 17.11
C PRO A 251 17.73 4.42 16.51
N ARG A 252 16.99 5.49 16.76
CA ARG A 252 17.50 6.84 16.43
C ARG A 252 18.65 7.18 17.39
N PRO A 253 19.71 7.83 16.91
CA PRO A 253 20.84 8.24 17.75
C PRO A 253 20.45 9.30 18.78
#